data_323bd12c51dfdea4e1dc7f26d0c0647d
#
_entry.id   323bd12c51dfdea4e1dc7f26d0c0647d
#
_cell.length_a   1.000
_cell.length_b   1.000
_cell.length_c   1.000
_cell.angle_alpha   90.00
_cell.angle_beta   90.00
_cell.angle_gamma   90.00
#
_symmetry.space_group_name_H-M   'P 1'
#
loop_
_entity.id
_entity.type
_entity.pdbx_description
1 polymer ?
#
loop_
_entity_poly.entity_id
_entity_poly.type
_entity_poly.pdbx_seq_one_letter_code
_entity_poly.pdbx_strand_id
1 'polypeptide(L)'
;RYTDYVLGEIVDMLKKKEVCASMLYLSDHGEDIFDDARARYLHASPIPTYYQLHIPYIIWFSDDYRTVFPEKYRMAISHGAYPVSTNSVFHTVLDIASVRTSVSDSTLALTNPAFAVRDRMFLGDHDEPVPFWKVGLKKADFVMLDKWKIAYRKD
;
A
#
# COMPACT_ATOMS: atom_id res chain seq x y z
N ARG A 1 -17.25 -4.67 -1.42
CA ARG A 1 -18.13 -4.79 -2.63
C ARG A 1 -18.41 -3.43 -3.27
N TYR A 2 -18.83 -2.40 -2.51
CA TYR A 2 -19.15 -1.10 -3.11
C TYR A 2 -17.90 -0.39 -3.66
N THR A 3 -16.83 -0.33 -2.88
CA THR A 3 -15.53 0.21 -3.32
C THR A 3 -15.00 -0.52 -4.55
N ASP A 4 -15.07 -1.85 -4.55
CA ASP A 4 -14.67 -2.69 -5.68
C ASP A 4 -15.47 -2.37 -6.95
N TYR A 5 -16.79 -2.20 -6.83
CA TYR A 5 -17.64 -1.75 -7.93
C TYR A 5 -17.20 -0.37 -8.45
N VAL A 6 -16.98 0.61 -7.57
CA VAL A 6 -16.58 1.98 -7.97
C VAL A 6 -15.22 1.96 -8.68
N LEU A 7 -14.25 1.20 -8.17
CA LEU A 7 -12.94 1.06 -8.82
C LEU A 7 -13.07 0.39 -10.19
N GLY A 8 -13.94 -0.61 -10.33
CA GLY A 8 -14.26 -1.24 -11.60
C GLY A 8 -14.82 -0.24 -12.62
N GLU A 9 -15.79 0.57 -12.24
CA GLU A 9 -16.37 1.62 -13.11
C GLU A 9 -15.30 2.65 -13.55
N ILE A 10 -14.40 3.05 -12.64
CA ILE A 10 -13.29 3.96 -12.98
C ILE A 10 -12.35 3.31 -14.00
N VAL A 11 -11.97 2.06 -13.79
CA VAL A 11 -11.12 1.31 -14.73
C VAL A 11 -11.79 1.19 -16.10
N ASP A 12 -13.08 0.86 -16.14
CA ASP A 12 -13.81 0.71 -17.40
C ASP A 12 -13.99 2.06 -18.12
N MET A 13 -14.16 3.15 -17.37
CA MET A 13 -14.15 4.50 -17.94
C MET A 13 -12.78 4.84 -18.56
N LEU A 14 -11.69 4.52 -17.88
CA LEU A 14 -10.33 4.76 -18.37
C LEU A 14 -10.02 3.92 -19.61
N LYS A 15 -10.43 2.66 -19.65
CA LYS A 15 -10.29 1.80 -20.82
C LYS A 15 -11.00 2.37 -22.06
N LYS A 16 -12.23 2.88 -21.89
CA LYS A 16 -13.01 3.48 -22.98
C LYS A 16 -12.39 4.74 -23.58
N LYS A 17 -11.47 5.38 -22.84
CA LYS A 17 -10.78 6.59 -23.32
C LYS A 17 -9.56 6.30 -24.20
N GLU A 18 -9.10 5.04 -24.24
CA GLU A 18 -7.93 4.62 -25.04
C GLU A 18 -6.71 5.53 -24.83
N VAL A 19 -6.39 5.79 -23.55
CA VAL A 19 -5.28 6.66 -23.17
C VAL A 19 -4.22 5.91 -22.37
N CYS A 20 -3.00 6.39 -22.43
CA CYS A 20 -1.91 5.94 -21.58
C CYS A 20 -2.19 6.36 -20.13
N ALA A 21 -2.81 5.49 -19.36
CA ALA A 21 -3.31 5.79 -18.02
C ALA A 21 -2.87 4.76 -16.97
N SER A 22 -2.81 5.22 -15.73
CA SER A 22 -2.70 4.37 -14.55
C SER A 22 -3.65 4.86 -13.46
N MET A 23 -4.04 3.95 -12.56
CA MET A 23 -4.80 4.27 -11.36
C MET A 23 -4.08 3.66 -10.16
N LEU A 24 -3.88 4.45 -9.12
CA LEU A 24 -3.38 4.00 -7.84
C LEU A 24 -4.49 4.21 -6.80
N TYR A 25 -4.83 3.17 -6.07
CA TYR A 25 -5.80 3.21 -4.98
C TYR A 25 -5.20 2.61 -3.71
N LEU A 26 -5.43 3.28 -2.61
CA LEU A 26 -5.20 2.78 -1.26
C LEU A 26 -6.21 3.43 -0.31
N SER A 27 -6.44 2.82 0.86
CA SER A 27 -7.07 3.49 1.99
C SER A 27 -6.00 4.23 2.79
N ASP A 28 -6.36 5.29 3.49
CA ASP A 28 -5.50 5.98 4.46
C ASP A 28 -5.23 5.09 5.69
N HIS A 29 -6.24 4.39 6.17
CA HIS A 29 -6.17 3.37 7.23
C HIS A 29 -7.26 2.31 7.03
N GLY A 30 -7.19 1.25 7.81
CA GLY A 30 -8.27 0.28 7.97
C GLY A 30 -9.15 0.61 9.17
N GLU A 31 -10.18 -0.20 9.38
CA GLU A 31 -11.15 -0.05 10.47
C GLU A 31 -11.31 -1.35 11.24
N ASP A 32 -11.49 -1.24 12.55
CA ASP A 32 -12.03 -2.32 13.37
C ASP A 32 -13.56 -2.31 13.26
N ILE A 33 -14.15 -3.44 12.92
CA ILE A 33 -15.61 -3.63 12.80
C ILE A 33 -16.07 -4.88 13.55
N PHE A 34 -15.63 -5.01 14.80
CA PHE A 34 -15.88 -6.18 15.65
C PHE A 34 -15.24 -7.47 15.12
N ASP A 35 -14.07 -7.38 14.51
CA ASP A 35 -13.39 -8.47 13.82
C ASP A 35 -12.92 -9.61 14.73
N ASP A 36 -12.70 -9.34 16.00
CA ASP A 36 -12.24 -10.33 16.98
C ASP A 36 -12.85 -10.12 18.38
N ALA A 37 -12.46 -10.96 19.32
CA ALA A 37 -12.96 -10.94 20.70
C ALA A 37 -12.71 -9.62 21.47
N ARG A 38 -11.90 -8.71 20.95
CA ARG A 38 -11.69 -7.38 21.53
C ARG A 38 -12.88 -6.45 21.31
N ALA A 39 -13.78 -6.82 20.38
CA ALA A 39 -14.98 -6.06 20.03
C ALA A 39 -14.69 -4.57 19.76
N ARG A 40 -13.56 -4.27 19.11
CA ARG A 40 -13.19 -2.89 18.75
C ARG A 40 -14.04 -2.38 17.60
N TYR A 41 -14.21 -1.06 17.58
CA TYR A 41 -14.95 -0.36 16.55
C TYR A 41 -14.23 0.93 16.17
N LEU A 42 -14.15 1.23 14.86
CA LEU A 42 -13.43 2.35 14.27
C LEU A 42 -11.90 2.27 14.46
N HIS A 43 -11.19 3.41 14.31
CA HIS A 43 -9.73 3.48 14.29
C HIS A 43 -9.10 4.35 15.39
N ALA A 44 -9.90 5.03 16.21
CA ALA A 44 -9.41 5.97 17.24
C ALA A 44 -8.83 5.27 18.48
N SER A 45 -7.82 4.42 18.32
CA SER A 45 -7.14 3.76 19.41
C SER A 45 -5.64 4.11 19.42
N PRO A 46 -5.05 4.46 20.57
CA PRO A 46 -3.61 4.72 20.71
C PRO A 46 -2.73 3.53 20.28
N ILE A 47 -3.26 2.31 20.39
CA ILE A 47 -2.60 1.10 19.91
C ILE A 47 -3.43 0.55 18.76
N PRO A 48 -2.90 0.57 17.53
CA PRO A 48 -3.62 0.07 16.36
C PRO A 48 -3.80 -1.46 16.43
N THR A 49 -4.67 -1.98 15.58
CA THR A 49 -4.82 -3.41 15.33
C THR A 49 -4.27 -3.77 13.96
N TYR A 50 -4.12 -5.08 13.70
CA TYR A 50 -3.87 -5.58 12.35
C TYR A 50 -4.85 -5.00 11.33
N TYR A 51 -6.15 -4.93 11.67
CA TYR A 51 -7.21 -4.48 10.77
C TYR A 51 -7.11 -3.00 10.40
N GLN A 52 -6.54 -2.18 11.27
CA GLN A 52 -6.27 -0.76 11.00
C GLN A 52 -5.01 -0.55 10.15
N LEU A 53 -4.01 -1.43 10.29
CA LEU A 53 -2.71 -1.30 9.64
C LEU A 53 -2.66 -1.94 8.25
N HIS A 54 -3.42 -3.01 8.02
CA HIS A 54 -3.37 -3.79 6.78
C HIS A 54 -4.41 -3.29 5.78
N ILE A 55 -3.98 -2.40 4.90
CA ILE A 55 -4.81 -1.74 3.89
C ILE A 55 -4.51 -2.27 2.49
N PRO A 56 -5.48 -2.21 1.55
CA PRO A 56 -5.23 -2.53 0.15
C PRO A 56 -4.34 -1.45 -0.49
N TYR A 57 -3.41 -1.90 -1.36
CA TYR A 57 -2.61 -1.05 -2.22
C TYR A 57 -2.72 -1.61 -3.64
N ILE A 58 -3.45 -0.92 -4.50
CA ILE A 58 -3.79 -1.39 -5.86
C ILE A 58 -3.22 -0.42 -6.89
N ILE A 59 -2.49 -0.95 -7.87
CA ILE A 59 -2.07 -0.20 -9.05
C ILE A 59 -2.65 -0.89 -10.28
N TRP A 60 -3.34 -0.13 -11.10
CA TRP A 60 -3.82 -0.57 -12.40
C TRP A 60 -3.15 0.24 -13.51
N PHE A 61 -2.89 -0.39 -14.64
CA PHE A 61 -2.28 0.20 -15.82
C PHE A 61 -3.10 -0.13 -17.06
N SER A 62 -3.32 0.85 -17.95
CA SER A 62 -3.92 0.61 -19.26
C SER A 62 -2.95 -0.19 -20.17
N ASP A 63 -3.48 -0.77 -21.24
CA ASP A 63 -2.67 -1.50 -22.21
C ASP A 63 -1.66 -0.58 -22.91
N ASP A 64 -2.06 0.66 -23.19
CA ASP A 64 -1.15 1.69 -23.71
C ASP A 64 -0.01 1.98 -22.74
N TYR A 65 -0.32 2.11 -21.44
CA TYR A 65 0.72 2.33 -20.44
C TYR A 65 1.72 1.16 -20.39
N ARG A 66 1.24 -0.07 -20.45
CA ARG A 66 2.11 -1.27 -20.47
C ARG A 66 3.00 -1.32 -21.71
N THR A 67 2.49 -0.84 -22.83
CA THR A 67 3.23 -0.76 -24.10
C THR A 67 4.29 0.33 -24.04
N VAL A 68 3.96 1.51 -23.52
CA VAL A 68 4.85 2.67 -23.48
C VAL A 68 5.90 2.53 -22.37
N PHE A 69 5.51 1.96 -21.20
CA PHE A 69 6.37 1.81 -20.03
C PHE A 69 6.46 0.35 -19.55
N PRO A 70 6.92 -0.58 -20.39
CA PRO A 70 6.92 -2.01 -20.06
C PRO A 70 7.79 -2.37 -18.85
N GLU A 71 8.87 -1.62 -18.63
CA GLU A 71 9.74 -1.85 -17.46
C GLU A 71 9.05 -1.49 -16.16
N LYS A 72 8.40 -0.33 -16.09
CA LYS A 72 7.65 0.09 -14.89
C LYS A 72 6.53 -0.89 -14.55
N TYR A 73 5.80 -1.35 -15.56
CA TYR A 73 4.79 -2.38 -15.38
C TYR A 73 5.38 -3.68 -14.80
N ARG A 74 6.48 -4.16 -15.40
CA ARG A 74 7.17 -5.37 -14.94
C ARG A 74 7.68 -5.23 -13.51
N MET A 75 8.25 -4.08 -13.14
CA MET A 75 8.69 -3.81 -11.77
C MET A 75 7.51 -3.80 -10.79
N ALA A 76 6.40 -3.14 -11.12
CA ALA A 76 5.20 -3.16 -10.28
C ALA A 76 4.71 -4.59 -10.02
N ILE A 77 4.69 -5.45 -11.03
CA ILE A 77 4.31 -6.88 -10.87
C ILE A 77 5.31 -7.61 -9.97
N SER A 78 6.60 -7.44 -10.19
CA SER A 78 7.64 -8.14 -9.42
C SER A 78 7.67 -7.70 -7.95
N HIS A 79 7.34 -6.43 -7.68
CA HIS A 79 7.32 -5.88 -6.32
C HIS A 79 5.96 -6.00 -5.63
N GLY A 80 4.91 -6.42 -6.34
CA GLY A 80 3.54 -6.50 -5.81
C GLY A 80 3.34 -7.44 -4.62
N ALA A 81 4.26 -8.40 -4.41
CA ALA A 81 4.25 -9.30 -3.26
C ALA A 81 5.07 -8.77 -2.05
N TYR A 82 5.81 -7.68 -2.22
CA TYR A 82 6.63 -7.15 -1.14
C TYR A 82 5.80 -6.38 -0.12
N PRO A 83 6.17 -6.46 1.16
CA PRO A 83 5.54 -5.65 2.18
C PRO A 83 5.97 -4.18 2.02
N VAL A 84 4.99 -3.31 1.87
CA VAL A 84 5.19 -1.87 1.67
C VAL A 84 4.42 -1.06 2.70
N SER A 85 4.73 0.21 2.83
CA SER A 85 3.95 1.17 3.61
C SER A 85 3.64 2.43 2.79
N THR A 86 2.78 3.28 3.31
CA THR A 86 2.25 4.46 2.60
C THR A 86 3.30 5.48 2.20
N ASN A 87 4.50 5.45 2.80
CA ASN A 87 5.62 6.29 2.37
C ASN A 87 6.08 6.01 0.92
N SER A 88 5.77 4.84 0.37
CA SER A 88 6.06 4.52 -1.03
C SER A 88 5.12 5.20 -2.03
N VAL A 89 3.95 5.69 -1.59
CA VAL A 89 2.88 6.22 -2.47
C VAL A 89 3.38 7.40 -3.29
N PHE A 90 3.90 8.43 -2.63
CA PHE A 90 4.37 9.64 -3.29
C PHE A 90 5.43 9.33 -4.37
N HIS A 91 6.42 8.53 -4.02
CA HIS A 91 7.51 8.16 -4.93
C HIS A 91 7.04 7.27 -6.08
N THR A 92 6.11 6.36 -5.82
CA THR A 92 5.50 5.51 -6.85
C THR A 92 4.66 6.33 -7.82
N VAL A 93 3.86 7.28 -7.35
CA VAL A 93 3.07 8.18 -8.22
C VAL A 93 3.97 9.02 -9.12
N LEU A 94 5.04 9.60 -8.58
CA LEU A 94 6.01 10.37 -9.37
C LEU A 94 6.69 9.50 -10.43
N ASP A 95 7.11 8.29 -10.05
CA ASP A 95 7.76 7.39 -10.98
C ASP A 95 6.78 6.91 -12.08
N ILE A 96 5.54 6.54 -11.74
CA ILE A 96 4.48 6.22 -12.72
C ILE A 96 4.33 7.37 -13.73
N ALA A 97 4.24 8.60 -13.23
CA ALA A 97 4.07 9.80 -14.05
C ALA A 97 5.36 10.23 -14.79
N SER A 98 6.50 9.55 -14.57
CA SER A 98 7.82 9.95 -15.09
C SER A 98 8.25 11.36 -14.65
N VAL A 99 7.76 11.82 -13.51
CA VAL A 99 8.13 13.11 -12.91
C VAL A 99 9.37 12.94 -12.04
N ARG A 100 10.38 13.75 -12.29
CA ARG A 100 11.62 13.80 -11.50
C ARG A 100 11.70 15.10 -10.70
N THR A 101 11.96 14.98 -9.42
CA THR A 101 12.15 16.11 -8.50
C THR A 101 13.32 15.83 -7.56
N SER A 102 13.82 16.88 -6.89
CA SER A 102 14.89 16.73 -5.88
C SER A 102 14.48 15.93 -4.66
N VAL A 103 13.18 15.72 -4.42
CA VAL A 103 12.64 14.96 -3.29
C VAL A 103 12.16 13.55 -3.67
N SER A 104 12.26 13.16 -4.94
CA SER A 104 11.91 11.79 -5.37
C SER A 104 13.00 10.80 -4.97
N ASP A 105 12.60 9.69 -4.37
CA ASP A 105 13.47 8.55 -4.01
C ASP A 105 13.04 7.31 -4.78
N SER A 106 13.85 6.91 -5.77
CA SER A 106 13.58 5.73 -6.61
C SER A 106 13.59 4.42 -5.80
N THR A 107 14.26 4.38 -4.65
CA THR A 107 14.29 3.19 -3.78
C THR A 107 12.99 2.97 -3.01
N LEU A 108 12.07 3.92 -3.04
CA LEU A 108 10.72 3.83 -2.48
C LEU A 108 9.63 3.66 -3.55
N ALA A 109 9.97 3.76 -4.83
CA ALA A 109 9.01 3.66 -5.93
C ALA A 109 8.83 2.21 -6.39
N LEU A 110 7.61 1.66 -6.25
CA LEU A 110 7.29 0.28 -6.62
C LEU A 110 7.46 -0.04 -8.11
N THR A 111 7.44 0.97 -8.96
CA THR A 111 7.62 0.85 -10.41
C THR A 111 9.07 0.98 -10.86
N ASN A 112 10.00 1.19 -9.92
CA ASN A 112 11.40 1.44 -10.21
C ASN A 112 12.27 0.21 -9.91
N PRO A 113 13.25 -0.15 -10.76
CA PRO A 113 14.15 -1.26 -10.49
C PRO A 113 15.05 -1.07 -9.25
N ALA A 114 15.24 0.17 -8.81
CA ALA A 114 15.98 0.48 -7.58
C ALA A 114 15.18 0.29 -6.29
N PHE A 115 13.90 -0.10 -6.39
CA PHE A 115 13.04 -0.31 -5.21
C PHE A 115 13.69 -1.26 -4.20
N ALA A 116 13.67 -0.87 -2.92
CA ALA A 116 14.22 -1.66 -1.82
C ALA A 116 13.21 -1.78 -0.68
N VAL A 117 13.00 -3.02 -0.23
CA VAL A 117 12.14 -3.29 0.94
C VAL A 117 12.78 -2.66 2.19
N ARG A 118 12.00 -1.88 2.93
CA ARG A 118 12.42 -1.22 4.18
C ARG A 118 11.53 -1.62 5.33
N ASP A 119 11.97 -1.32 6.54
CA ASP A 119 11.13 -1.45 7.74
C ASP A 119 9.90 -0.55 7.58
N ARG A 120 8.73 -1.13 7.84
CA ARG A 120 7.47 -0.40 7.81
C ARG A 120 7.27 0.28 9.16
N MET A 121 7.22 1.60 9.09
CA MET A 121 7.09 2.44 10.27
C MET A 121 5.63 2.84 10.46
N PHE A 122 5.23 2.97 11.69
CA PHE A 122 3.96 3.54 12.11
C PHE A 122 4.21 4.88 12.78
N LEU A 123 3.47 5.91 12.38
CA LEU A 123 3.49 7.21 13.02
C LEU A 123 2.33 7.26 14.02
N GLY A 124 2.67 7.31 15.31
CA GLY A 124 1.70 7.42 16.38
C GLY A 124 1.49 8.86 16.84
N ASP A 125 0.76 9.03 17.94
CA ASP A 125 0.38 10.34 18.50
C ASP A 125 1.56 11.22 18.95
N HIS A 126 2.76 10.67 19.02
CA HIS A 126 3.97 11.38 19.45
C HIS A 126 4.86 11.83 18.29
N ASP A 127 4.38 11.77 17.06
CA ASP A 127 5.10 12.14 15.81
C ASP A 127 6.45 11.42 15.61
N GLU A 128 6.75 10.39 16.41
CA GLU A 128 7.94 9.57 16.25
C GLU A 128 7.61 8.27 15.51
N PRO A 129 8.25 8.00 14.36
CA PRO A 129 8.04 6.77 13.63
C PRO A 129 8.65 5.58 14.39
N VAL A 130 7.85 4.56 14.66
CA VAL A 130 8.28 3.30 15.27
C VAL A 130 8.00 2.11 14.34
N PRO A 131 8.80 1.05 14.37
CA PRO A 131 8.47 -0.17 13.63
C PRO A 131 7.07 -0.66 14.01
N PHE A 132 6.22 -0.95 13.02
CA PHE A 132 4.80 -1.24 13.26
C PHE A 132 4.57 -2.42 14.22
N TRP A 133 5.49 -3.38 14.28
CA TRP A 133 5.41 -4.51 15.23
C TRP A 133 5.77 -4.14 16.68
N LYS A 134 6.25 -2.91 16.91
CA LYS A 134 6.59 -2.38 18.25
C LYS A 134 5.55 -1.42 18.81
N VAL A 135 4.46 -1.14 18.07
CA VAL A 135 3.41 -0.18 18.51
C VAL A 135 2.45 -0.76 19.57
N GLY A 136 2.75 -1.92 20.12
CA GLY A 136 1.93 -2.54 21.16
C GLY A 136 0.86 -3.50 20.64
N LEU A 137 1.02 -4.03 19.40
CA LEU A 137 0.16 -5.06 18.85
C LEU A 137 -0.06 -6.22 19.83
N LYS A 138 -1.24 -6.80 19.81
CA LYS A 138 -1.61 -7.92 20.70
C LYS A 138 -1.44 -9.26 19.97
N LYS A 139 -1.49 -10.35 20.72
CA LYS A 139 -1.36 -11.72 20.20
C LYS A 139 -2.29 -11.98 18.99
N ALA A 140 -3.53 -11.47 19.03
CA ALA A 140 -4.47 -11.63 17.92
C ALA A 140 -3.97 -10.99 16.61
N ASP A 141 -3.29 -9.84 16.70
CA ASP A 141 -2.73 -9.16 15.53
C ASP A 141 -1.58 -9.97 14.92
N PHE A 142 -0.69 -10.53 15.74
CA PHE A 142 0.39 -11.40 15.25
C PHE A 142 -0.13 -12.68 14.61
N VAL A 143 -1.21 -13.26 15.13
CA VAL A 143 -1.88 -14.41 14.50
C VAL A 143 -2.36 -14.06 13.09
N MET A 144 -2.88 -12.83 12.88
CA MET A 144 -3.30 -12.37 11.55
C MET A 144 -2.11 -12.10 10.63
N LEU A 145 -1.03 -11.50 11.14
CA LEU A 145 0.20 -11.30 10.37
C LEU A 145 0.78 -12.64 9.89
N ASP A 146 0.86 -13.64 10.76
CA ASP A 146 1.35 -14.98 10.44
C ASP A 146 0.43 -15.68 9.42
N LYS A 147 -0.89 -15.58 9.60
CA LYS A 147 -1.89 -16.13 8.66
C LYS A 147 -1.70 -15.63 7.24
N TRP A 148 -1.41 -14.35 7.08
CA TRP A 148 -1.20 -13.70 5.80
C TRP A 148 0.27 -13.66 5.37
N LYS A 149 1.17 -14.31 6.12
CA LYS A 149 2.62 -14.37 5.86
C LYS A 149 3.26 -12.98 5.74
N ILE A 150 2.77 -12.04 6.52
CA ILE A 150 3.27 -10.67 6.55
C ILE A 150 4.49 -10.61 7.47
N ALA A 151 5.67 -10.42 6.91
CA ALA A 151 6.90 -10.29 7.69
C ALA A 151 6.85 -9.07 8.62
N TYR A 152 7.25 -9.23 9.88
CA TYR A 152 7.25 -8.15 10.89
C TYR A 152 8.52 -8.10 11.73
N ARG A 153 9.51 -8.94 11.45
CA ARG A 153 10.83 -8.91 12.07
C ARG A 153 11.88 -8.96 10.97
N LYS A 154 13.03 -8.33 11.23
CA LYS A 154 14.25 -8.71 10.53
C LYS A 154 14.83 -9.90 11.30
N ASP A 155 14.99 -11.01 10.63
CA ASP A 155 15.80 -12.12 11.11
C ASP A 155 17.27 -11.70 11.12
#